data_c42baad219aa91cbe0e7953f3fe8c872
#
_entry.id   c42baad219aa91cbe0e7953f3fe8c872
#
_cell.length_a   1.000
_cell.length_b   1.000
_cell.length_c   1.000
_cell.angle_alpha   90.00
_cell.angle_beta   90.00
_cell.angle_gamma   90.00
#
_symmetry.space_group_name_H-M   'P 1'
#
loop_
_entity.id
_entity.type
_entity.pdbx_description
1 polymer ?
#
loop_
_entity_poly.entity_id
_entity_poly.type
_entity_poly.pdbx_seq_one_letter_code
_entity_poly.pdbx_strand_id
1 'polypeptide(L)'
;MALTEFGKALRKARIDSNETLGSMADALGVSPGFLSGVETGRKKIPADLIGKIKFFLQSHNVSVENIDTLAAVSNQSVSLEGLSPQHQMLVAGFARSTLDGETLQKMAELLAASERK
;
A
#
# COMPACT_ATOMS: atom_id res chain seq x y z
N MET A 1 -7.64 -12.63 -12.96
CA MET A 1 -7.99 -11.73 -11.87
C MET A 1 -7.23 -10.41 -11.98
N ALA A 2 -7.91 -9.33 -11.73
CA ALA A 2 -7.30 -8.00 -11.84
C ALA A 2 -6.38 -7.74 -10.64
N LEU A 3 -5.26 -7.08 -10.92
CA LEU A 3 -4.35 -6.64 -9.87
C LEU A 3 -4.95 -5.45 -9.14
N THR A 4 -4.70 -5.36 -7.83
CA THR A 4 -5.00 -4.15 -7.07
C THR A 4 -3.97 -3.09 -7.43
N GLU A 5 -4.19 -1.83 -7.01
CA GLU A 5 -3.17 -0.80 -7.23
C GLU A 5 -1.86 -1.16 -6.51
N PHE A 6 -1.98 -1.74 -5.32
CA PHE A 6 -0.80 -2.26 -4.61
C PHE A 6 -0.10 -3.34 -5.45
N GLY A 7 -0.89 -4.27 -6.00
CA GLY A 7 -0.34 -5.35 -6.82
C GLY A 7 0.34 -4.86 -8.08
N LYS A 8 -0.22 -3.84 -8.72
CA LYS A 8 0.39 -3.24 -9.91
C LYS A 8 1.73 -2.61 -9.56
N ALA A 9 1.76 -1.85 -8.47
CA ALA A 9 2.98 -1.19 -8.02
C ALA A 9 4.06 -2.22 -7.66
N LEU A 10 3.67 -3.28 -6.96
CA LEU A 10 4.60 -4.32 -6.57
C LEU A 10 5.14 -5.08 -7.79
N ARG A 11 4.27 -5.39 -8.74
CA ARG A 11 4.68 -6.07 -9.95
C ARG A 11 5.64 -5.23 -10.78
N LYS A 12 5.36 -3.94 -10.90
CA LYS A 12 6.26 -3.03 -11.61
C LYS A 12 7.62 -2.97 -10.92
N ALA A 13 7.62 -2.87 -9.60
CA ALA A 13 8.86 -2.82 -8.82
C ALA A 13 9.65 -4.12 -8.99
N ARG A 14 8.96 -5.25 -9.05
CA ARG A 14 9.60 -6.55 -9.27
C ARG A 14 10.29 -6.61 -10.63
N ILE A 15 9.60 -6.12 -11.66
CA ILE A 15 10.16 -6.07 -13.00
C ILE A 15 11.38 -5.15 -13.02
N ASP A 16 11.28 -3.99 -12.38
CA ASP A 16 12.38 -3.04 -12.30
C ASP A 16 13.57 -3.60 -11.52
N SER A 17 13.33 -4.57 -10.65
CA SER A 17 14.37 -5.24 -9.86
C SER A 17 14.95 -6.46 -10.58
N ASN A 18 14.45 -6.78 -11.77
CA ASN A 18 14.84 -7.98 -12.51
C ASN A 18 14.55 -9.26 -11.73
N GLU A 19 13.46 -9.28 -10.98
CA GLU A 19 13.06 -10.44 -10.18
C GLU A 19 11.82 -11.08 -10.78
N THR A 20 11.67 -12.38 -10.57
CA THR A 20 10.45 -13.08 -10.94
C THR A 20 9.52 -13.13 -9.73
N LEU A 21 8.26 -13.52 -9.96
CA LEU A 21 7.33 -13.74 -8.85
C LEU A 21 7.91 -14.75 -7.87
N GLY A 22 8.47 -15.85 -8.41
CA GLY A 22 9.05 -16.90 -7.57
C GLY A 22 10.24 -16.43 -6.77
N SER A 23 11.16 -15.69 -7.40
CA SER A 23 12.36 -15.25 -6.69
C SER A 23 12.00 -14.18 -5.64
N MET A 24 11.05 -13.31 -5.93
CA MET A 24 10.61 -12.33 -4.94
C MET A 24 9.92 -13.03 -3.76
N ALA A 25 9.04 -13.98 -4.05
CA ALA A 25 8.36 -14.74 -3.00
C ALA A 25 9.37 -15.43 -2.09
N ASP A 26 10.39 -16.05 -2.69
CA ASP A 26 11.44 -16.71 -1.94
C ASP A 26 12.19 -15.74 -1.03
N ALA A 27 12.55 -14.57 -1.56
CA ALA A 27 13.23 -13.53 -0.79
C ALA A 27 12.37 -13.01 0.36
N LEU A 28 11.06 -12.97 0.18
CA LEU A 28 10.13 -12.49 1.20
C LEU A 28 9.71 -13.59 2.17
N GLY A 29 10.09 -14.84 1.90
CA GLY A 29 9.73 -15.95 2.78
C GLY A 29 8.28 -16.39 2.67
N VAL A 30 7.67 -16.20 1.52
CA VAL A 30 6.27 -16.60 1.29
C VAL A 30 6.21 -17.47 0.02
N SER A 31 5.09 -18.16 -0.16
CA SER A 31 4.91 -18.95 -1.37
C SER A 31 4.56 -18.05 -2.56
N PRO A 32 4.89 -18.45 -3.80
CA PRO A 32 4.46 -17.68 -4.96
C PRO A 32 2.94 -17.54 -5.04
N GLY A 33 2.20 -18.56 -4.63
CA GLY A 33 0.73 -18.48 -4.61
C GLY A 33 0.22 -17.43 -3.64
N PHE A 34 0.86 -17.34 -2.46
CA PHE A 34 0.47 -16.32 -1.49
C PHE A 34 0.77 -14.93 -2.03
N LEU A 35 1.97 -14.73 -2.60
CA LEU A 35 2.33 -13.44 -3.16
C LEU A 35 1.40 -13.04 -4.29
N SER A 36 1.05 -13.99 -5.17
CA SER A 36 0.07 -13.75 -6.22
C SER A 36 -1.28 -13.34 -5.64
N GLY A 37 -1.71 -14.01 -4.56
CA GLY A 37 -2.97 -13.66 -3.88
C GLY A 37 -2.95 -12.26 -3.30
N VAL A 38 -1.80 -11.84 -2.78
CA VAL A 38 -1.62 -10.48 -2.26
C VAL A 38 -1.72 -9.47 -3.41
N GLU A 39 -1.13 -9.76 -4.56
CA GLU A 39 -1.16 -8.85 -5.70
C GLU A 39 -2.55 -8.68 -6.30
N THR A 40 -3.39 -9.70 -6.18
CA THR A 40 -4.75 -9.65 -6.71
C THR A 40 -5.79 -9.27 -5.66
N GLY A 41 -5.37 -9.06 -4.43
CA GLY A 41 -6.29 -8.69 -3.35
C GLY A 41 -7.07 -9.83 -2.74
N ARG A 42 -6.80 -11.08 -3.17
CA ARG A 42 -7.45 -12.25 -2.58
C ARG A 42 -6.95 -12.53 -1.17
N LYS A 43 -5.73 -12.11 -0.87
CA LYS A 43 -5.12 -12.29 0.44
C LYS A 43 -4.81 -10.92 1.02
N LYS A 44 -5.06 -10.77 2.31
CA LYS A 44 -4.67 -9.57 3.04
C LYS A 44 -3.14 -9.49 3.10
N ILE A 45 -2.63 -8.28 3.18
CA ILE A 45 -1.19 -8.04 3.26
C ILE A 45 -0.84 -7.92 4.73
N PRO A 46 -0.10 -8.90 5.30
CA PRO A 46 0.32 -8.80 6.71
C PRO A 46 1.28 -7.62 6.90
N ALA A 47 1.22 -7.02 8.09
CA ALA A 47 2.07 -5.86 8.39
C ALA A 47 3.55 -6.19 8.28
N ASP A 48 3.97 -7.37 8.75
CA ASP A 48 5.36 -7.78 8.66
C ASP A 48 5.82 -7.96 7.21
N LEU A 49 4.90 -8.38 6.33
CA LEU A 49 5.23 -8.53 4.92
C LEU A 49 5.52 -7.18 4.28
N ILE A 50 4.78 -6.14 4.67
CA ILE A 50 5.03 -4.79 4.16
C ILE A 50 6.45 -4.36 4.49
N GLY A 51 6.90 -4.61 5.72
CA GLY A 51 8.27 -4.30 6.12
C GLY A 51 9.30 -5.06 5.30
N LYS A 52 9.04 -6.34 5.04
CA LYS A 52 9.93 -7.16 4.23
C LYS A 52 10.00 -6.67 2.80
N ILE A 53 8.85 -6.25 2.25
CA ILE A 53 8.79 -5.71 0.89
C ILE A 53 9.62 -4.42 0.82
N LYS A 54 9.47 -3.53 1.80
CA LYS A 54 10.25 -2.29 1.83
C LYS A 54 11.74 -2.57 1.85
N PHE A 55 12.17 -3.53 2.66
CA PHE A 55 13.58 -3.92 2.74
C PHE A 55 14.07 -4.49 1.42
N PHE A 56 13.27 -5.36 0.80
CA PHE A 56 13.58 -5.95 -0.50
C PHE A 56 13.79 -4.86 -1.56
N LEU A 57 12.84 -3.93 -1.64
CA LEU A 57 12.92 -2.86 -2.63
C LEU A 57 14.13 -1.96 -2.39
N GLN A 58 14.40 -1.64 -1.13
CA GLN A 58 15.53 -0.81 -0.77
C GLN A 58 16.85 -1.49 -1.18
N SER A 59 16.94 -2.80 -0.97
CA SER A 59 18.13 -3.55 -1.32
C SER A 59 18.35 -3.64 -2.84
N HIS A 60 17.32 -3.40 -3.63
CA HIS A 60 17.40 -3.38 -5.09
C HIS A 60 17.41 -1.97 -5.65
N ASN A 61 17.49 -0.95 -4.79
CA ASN A 61 17.48 0.47 -5.20
C ASN A 61 16.21 0.83 -5.98
N VAL A 62 15.10 0.23 -5.61
CA VAL A 62 13.79 0.52 -6.19
C VAL A 62 12.91 1.10 -5.10
N SER A 63 12.15 2.13 -5.42
CA SER A 63 11.23 2.72 -4.46
C SER A 63 9.81 2.71 -5.03
N VAL A 64 8.84 2.56 -4.12
CA VAL A 64 7.42 2.64 -4.44
C VAL A 64 6.84 3.70 -3.53
N GLU A 65 6.30 4.75 -4.12
CA GLU A 65 5.65 5.80 -3.35
C GLU A 65 4.35 5.30 -2.77
N ASN A 66 4.05 5.72 -1.56
CA ASN A 66 2.76 5.45 -0.92
C ASN A 66 2.46 3.96 -0.73
N ILE A 67 3.50 3.14 -0.54
CA ILE A 67 3.29 1.69 -0.42
C ILE A 67 2.35 1.35 0.75
N ASP A 68 2.48 2.07 1.87
CA ASP A 68 1.60 1.84 3.03
C ASP A 68 0.15 2.21 2.70
N THR A 69 -0.04 3.31 1.99
CA THR A 69 -1.38 3.75 1.58
C THR A 69 -2.00 2.75 0.61
N LEU A 70 -1.22 2.29 -0.37
CA LEU A 70 -1.71 1.30 -1.32
C LEU A 70 -2.07 -0.02 -0.63
N ALA A 71 -1.28 -0.42 0.37
CA ALA A 71 -1.56 -1.63 1.14
C ALA A 71 -2.85 -1.48 1.94
N ALA A 72 -3.06 -0.32 2.56
CA ALA A 72 -4.28 -0.05 3.33
C ALA A 72 -5.52 -0.12 2.43
N VAL A 73 -5.43 0.44 1.23
CA VAL A 73 -6.55 0.39 0.28
C VAL A 73 -6.82 -1.05 -0.13
N SER A 74 -5.77 -1.82 -0.44
CA SER A 74 -5.93 -3.24 -0.79
C SER A 74 -6.56 -4.02 0.36
N ASN A 75 -6.12 -3.77 1.59
CA ASN A 75 -6.65 -4.43 2.78
C ASN A 75 -8.00 -3.88 3.21
N GLN A 76 -8.44 -2.77 2.64
CA GLN A 76 -9.66 -2.06 3.02
C GLN A 76 -9.66 -1.77 4.53
N SER A 77 -8.52 -1.33 5.02
CA SER A 77 -8.33 -1.12 6.45
C SER A 77 -7.19 -0.14 6.69
N VAL A 78 -7.44 0.83 7.57
CA VAL A 78 -6.46 1.82 7.97
C VAL A 78 -6.31 1.76 9.48
N SER A 79 -5.07 1.64 9.97
CA SER A 79 -4.83 1.62 11.41
C SER A 79 -4.91 3.04 11.96
N LEU A 80 -5.60 3.17 13.10
CA LEU A 80 -5.65 4.44 13.83
C LEU A 80 -4.61 4.47 14.95
N GLU A 81 -3.86 3.40 15.11
CA GLU A 81 -2.87 3.29 16.17
C GLU A 81 -1.78 4.34 16.01
N GLY A 82 -1.42 4.98 17.09
CA GLY A 82 -0.39 6.03 17.08
C GLY A 82 -0.88 7.41 16.69
N LEU A 83 -2.13 7.54 16.26
CA LEU A 83 -2.68 8.84 15.90
C LEU A 83 -3.28 9.53 17.14
N SER A 84 -3.24 10.87 17.15
CA SER A 84 -3.89 11.63 18.21
C SER A 84 -5.40 11.42 18.15
N PRO A 85 -6.12 11.63 19.27
CA PRO A 85 -7.57 11.49 19.25
C PRO A 85 -8.24 12.37 18.20
N GLN A 86 -7.77 13.60 18.01
CA GLN A 86 -8.32 14.50 16.98
C GLN A 86 -8.10 13.92 15.60
N HIS A 87 -6.90 13.39 15.33
CA HIS A 87 -6.57 12.80 14.06
C HIS A 87 -7.45 11.56 13.80
N GLN A 88 -7.64 10.72 14.84
CA GLN A 88 -8.48 9.54 14.71
C GLN A 88 -9.93 9.93 14.37
N MET A 89 -10.46 10.98 14.99
CA MET A 89 -11.82 11.45 14.73
C MET A 89 -11.96 11.92 13.28
N LEU A 90 -10.95 12.63 12.78
CA LEU A 90 -10.98 13.11 11.40
C LEU A 90 -10.95 11.97 10.39
N VAL A 91 -10.09 10.98 10.62
CA VAL A 91 -9.99 9.82 9.73
C VAL A 91 -11.30 9.04 9.71
N ALA A 92 -11.85 8.75 10.90
CA ALA A 92 -13.09 8.00 11.01
C ALA A 92 -14.27 8.75 10.40
N GLY A 93 -14.34 10.05 10.65
CA GLY A 93 -15.40 10.89 10.09
C GLY A 93 -15.32 10.99 8.58
N PHE A 94 -14.11 11.16 8.06
CA PHE A 94 -13.89 11.24 6.62
C PHE A 94 -14.32 9.93 5.95
N ALA A 95 -13.95 8.78 6.56
CA ALA A 95 -14.25 7.47 6.01
C ALA A 95 -15.77 7.22 5.93
N ARG A 96 -16.54 7.82 6.83
CA ARG A 96 -17.98 7.61 6.90
C ARG A 96 -18.76 8.68 6.13
N SER A 97 -18.09 9.70 5.61
CA SER A 97 -18.75 10.79 4.90
C SER A 97 -19.01 10.44 3.45
N THR A 98 -20.05 11.04 2.87
CA THR A 98 -20.31 10.99 1.44
C THR A 98 -19.83 12.30 0.85
N LEU A 99 -18.76 12.26 0.09
CA LEU A 99 -18.15 13.45 -0.47
C LEU A 99 -18.16 13.38 -1.99
N ASP A 100 -18.37 14.53 -2.64
CA ASP A 100 -18.33 14.58 -4.09
C ASP A 100 -16.88 14.65 -4.58
N GLY A 101 -16.70 14.53 -5.90
CA GLY A 101 -15.36 14.49 -6.50
C GLY A 101 -14.59 15.79 -6.27
N GLU A 102 -15.28 16.93 -6.27
CA GLU A 102 -14.62 18.22 -6.07
C GLU A 102 -14.05 18.34 -4.65
N THR A 103 -14.83 17.92 -3.65
CA THR A 103 -14.38 17.96 -2.26
C THR A 103 -13.23 16.97 -2.07
N LEU A 104 -13.32 15.76 -2.66
CA LEU A 104 -12.24 14.78 -2.58
C LEU A 104 -10.96 15.32 -3.20
N GLN A 105 -11.08 16.04 -4.31
CA GLN A 105 -9.91 16.63 -4.96
C GLN A 105 -9.24 17.67 -4.07
N LYS A 106 -10.05 18.50 -3.40
CA LYS A 106 -9.52 19.50 -2.47
C LYS A 106 -8.80 18.84 -1.30
N MET A 107 -9.35 17.75 -0.79
CA MET A 107 -8.70 17.01 0.30
C MET A 107 -7.37 16.41 -0.16
N ALA A 108 -7.34 15.86 -1.37
CA ALA A 108 -6.10 15.31 -1.93
C ALA A 108 -5.04 16.40 -2.07
N GLU A 109 -5.43 17.61 -2.48
CA GLU A 109 -4.50 18.72 -2.61
C GLU A 109 -3.93 19.14 -1.26
N LEU A 110 -4.77 19.16 -0.22
CA LEU A 110 -4.31 19.46 1.12
C LEU A 110 -3.32 18.44 1.63
N LEU A 111 -3.58 17.15 1.37
CA LEU A 111 -2.66 16.09 1.77
C LEU A 111 -1.31 16.24 1.06
N ALA A 112 -1.35 16.48 -0.25
CA ALA A 112 -0.12 16.65 -1.02
C ALA A 112 0.69 17.84 -0.52
N ALA A 113 0.01 18.95 -0.18
CA ALA A 113 0.68 20.13 0.34
C ALA A 113 1.33 19.87 1.70
N SER A 114 0.69 19.06 2.56
CA SER A 114 1.24 18.76 3.88
C SER A 114 2.45 17.84 3.80
N GLU A 115 2.55 17.04 2.76
CA GLU A 115 3.67 16.11 2.56
C GLU A 115 4.88 16.79 1.93
N ARG A 116 4.69 17.94 1.32
CA ARG A 116 5.78 18.71 0.72
C ARG A 116 6.36 19.67 1.74
N LYS A 117 7.45 19.26 2.34
CA LYS A 117 8.14 20.10 3.31
C LYS A 117 9.58 20.27 2.94
#